data_af0af339f6657fa37ea5131cfb43f3a9
#
_entry.id   af0af339f6657fa37ea5131cfb43f3a9
#
_cell.length_a   1.000
_cell.length_b   1.000
_cell.length_c   1.000
_cell.angle_alpha   90.00
_cell.angle_beta   90.00
_cell.angle_gamma   90.00
#
_symmetry.space_group_name_H-M   'P 1'
#
loop_
_entity.id
_entity.type
_entity.pdbx_description
1 polymer ?
#
loop_
_entity_poly.entity_id
_entity_poly.type
_entity_poly.pdbx_seq_one_letter_code
_entity_poly.pdbx_strand_id
1 'polypeptide(L)'
;MKIIARILRHFIGLALAWLVVFVGMGEAQAQEGSLSQFNLAYQYATKVELSQQWMFARHPTQPKGTYFVEWKSPTGQFDRFTFSYQWVGGYDTPLSPEFAPFPQDSMTIHWEEGRVIWEWEVNYPEDAPIMVVRAIHELSGNVYLFDMPAQHPGDFPGSDLVLREQTTDLPLFRRWVNVGDRVYPTSLYHPGDSIAYLYTYETDFDAALPPMATRSVNPGRTMEITSMQKVPLGEVLELGEQSLYLMQMDTNTLVGIGFWYYEQAYPKYNQAVTLLPPTTYISSRREQASILEAPDVKTALDEFWLGAALQVPNRARLAIRNYYRGITVVNERFGDYKAGWKTDMGMIMALFGPPTVVTRTLDEERWIYQQANGQRITFVFAKIKNIFTRQHYALRRQSVYNDIWLDQVDLWRKGLIEW
;
A
#
# COMPACT_ATOMS: atom_id res chain seq x y z
N MET A 1 0.07 -44.94 -38.54
CA MET A 1 -1.01 -43.93 -38.52
C MET A 1 -1.74 -43.74 -37.20
N LYS A 2 -1.74 -44.69 -36.23
CA LYS A 2 -2.47 -44.55 -34.96
C LYS A 2 -1.69 -43.82 -33.84
N ILE A 3 -0.37 -43.66 -33.98
CA ILE A 3 0.49 -42.98 -32.95
C ILE A 3 0.51 -41.47 -33.17
N ILE A 4 0.41 -40.99 -34.40
CA ILE A 4 0.42 -39.55 -34.72
C ILE A 4 -0.89 -38.86 -34.27
N ALA A 5 -2.01 -39.59 -34.34
CA ALA A 5 -3.31 -39.06 -33.89
C ALA A 5 -3.44 -38.90 -32.36
N ARG A 6 -2.60 -39.59 -31.58
CA ARG A 6 -2.60 -39.51 -30.11
C ARG A 6 -1.76 -38.35 -29.59
N ILE A 7 -0.70 -37.96 -30.30
CA ILE A 7 0.15 -36.83 -30.00
C ILE A 7 -0.57 -35.51 -30.32
N LEU A 8 -1.31 -35.46 -31.43
CA LEU A 8 -2.06 -34.27 -31.85
C LEU A 8 -3.21 -33.91 -30.87
N ARG A 9 -3.83 -34.91 -30.22
CA ARG A 9 -4.89 -34.68 -29.23
C ARG A 9 -4.36 -34.11 -27.89
N HIS A 10 -3.11 -34.40 -27.54
CA HIS A 10 -2.50 -33.82 -26.31
C HIS A 10 -2.05 -32.38 -26.51
N PHE A 11 -1.61 -32.02 -27.73
CA PHE A 11 -1.25 -30.62 -28.02
C PHE A 11 -2.46 -29.69 -28.17
N ILE A 12 -3.60 -30.20 -28.66
CA ILE A 12 -4.85 -29.42 -28.77
C ILE A 12 -5.45 -29.19 -27.36
N GLY A 13 -5.32 -30.14 -26.44
CA GLY A 13 -5.77 -30.01 -25.06
C GLY A 13 -4.95 -28.97 -24.23
N LEU A 14 -3.66 -28.89 -24.49
CA LEU A 14 -2.77 -27.92 -23.83
C LEU A 14 -2.94 -26.50 -24.41
N ALA A 15 -3.19 -26.35 -25.70
CA ALA A 15 -3.46 -25.06 -26.32
C ALA A 15 -4.83 -24.47 -25.89
N LEU A 16 -5.83 -25.32 -25.64
CA LEU A 16 -7.13 -24.88 -25.11
C LEU A 16 -7.07 -24.51 -23.61
N ALA A 17 -6.19 -25.14 -22.81
CA ALA A 17 -5.99 -24.77 -21.39
C ALA A 17 -5.27 -23.42 -21.24
N TRP A 18 -4.44 -23.01 -22.19
CA TRP A 18 -3.82 -21.68 -22.24
C TRP A 18 -4.75 -20.60 -22.81
N LEU A 19 -5.76 -20.99 -23.63
CA LEU A 19 -6.72 -20.04 -24.21
C LEU A 19 -7.81 -19.61 -23.21
N VAL A 20 -8.07 -20.41 -22.17
CA VAL A 20 -9.10 -20.09 -21.15
C VAL A 20 -8.58 -19.14 -20.05
N VAL A 21 -7.25 -18.97 -19.90
CA VAL A 21 -6.66 -18.00 -18.96
C VAL A 21 -6.55 -16.59 -19.56
N PHE A 22 -6.65 -16.45 -20.90
CA PHE A 22 -6.56 -15.16 -21.60
C PHE A 22 -7.90 -14.55 -22.04
N VAL A 23 -9.03 -15.21 -21.83
CA VAL A 23 -10.37 -14.72 -22.25
C VAL A 23 -11.01 -13.78 -21.20
N GLY A 24 -10.28 -13.37 -20.14
CA GLY A 24 -10.73 -12.35 -19.18
C GLY A 24 -10.22 -10.93 -19.45
N MET A 25 -9.43 -10.71 -20.49
CA MET A 25 -8.88 -9.39 -20.86
C MET A 25 -9.25 -8.99 -22.29
N GLY A 26 -10.46 -9.33 -22.70
CA GLY A 26 -10.96 -8.97 -24.03
C GLY A 26 -11.69 -7.65 -24.03
N GLU A 27 -11.28 -6.79 -24.95
CA GLU A 27 -11.92 -5.57 -25.44
C GLU A 27 -12.25 -4.52 -24.38
N ALA A 28 -11.45 -3.45 -24.37
CA ALA A 28 -11.81 -2.16 -23.79
C ALA A 28 -12.94 -1.51 -24.62
N GLN A 29 -14.11 -2.15 -24.67
CA GLN A 29 -15.33 -1.43 -24.88
C GLN A 29 -15.51 -0.50 -23.70
N ALA A 30 -15.87 0.75 -23.95
CA ALA A 30 -16.25 1.72 -22.92
C ALA A 30 -17.40 1.11 -22.10
N GLN A 31 -17.02 0.38 -21.04
CA GLN A 31 -17.98 -0.30 -20.20
C GLN A 31 -18.59 0.79 -19.32
N GLU A 32 -19.85 1.11 -19.58
CA GLU A 32 -20.67 1.93 -18.71
C GLU A 32 -20.68 1.28 -17.33
N GLY A 33 -19.91 1.81 -16.40
CA GLY A 33 -19.75 1.26 -15.05
C GLY A 33 -19.21 2.32 -14.11
N SER A 34 -19.32 2.06 -12.83
CA SER A 34 -18.74 2.90 -11.78
C SER A 34 -17.45 2.28 -11.24
N LEU A 35 -16.61 3.08 -10.57
CA LEU A 35 -15.35 2.58 -9.96
C LEU A 35 -15.58 1.37 -9.05
N SER A 36 -16.70 1.31 -8.33
CA SER A 36 -17.04 0.20 -7.43
C SER A 36 -17.23 -1.14 -8.16
N GLN A 37 -17.39 -1.13 -9.47
CA GLN A 37 -17.57 -2.32 -10.32
C GLN A 37 -16.27 -2.79 -10.98
N PHE A 38 -15.23 -1.95 -11.02
CA PHE A 38 -13.96 -2.30 -11.62
C PHE A 38 -13.08 -3.12 -10.66
N ASN A 39 -12.33 -4.06 -11.23
CA ASN A 39 -11.32 -4.78 -10.48
C ASN A 39 -10.04 -3.95 -10.35
N LEU A 40 -9.76 -3.46 -9.16
CA LEU A 40 -8.58 -2.65 -8.84
C LEU A 40 -7.39 -3.47 -8.32
N ALA A 41 -7.39 -4.80 -8.47
CA ALA A 41 -6.36 -5.68 -7.91
C ALA A 41 -4.95 -5.38 -8.45
N TYR A 42 -4.82 -4.84 -9.67
CA TYR A 42 -3.52 -4.42 -10.21
C TYR A 42 -2.83 -3.35 -9.38
N GLN A 43 -3.57 -2.53 -8.62
CA GLN A 43 -2.99 -1.56 -7.68
C GLN A 43 -2.19 -2.25 -6.56
N TYR A 44 -2.44 -3.54 -6.30
CA TYR A 44 -1.75 -4.37 -5.30
C TYR A 44 -0.80 -5.40 -5.91
N ALA A 45 -0.80 -5.58 -7.22
CA ALA A 45 0.07 -6.53 -7.89
C ALA A 45 1.55 -6.13 -7.75
N THR A 46 2.43 -7.12 -7.59
CA THR A 46 3.88 -6.91 -7.51
C THR A 46 4.56 -6.80 -8.87
N LYS A 47 3.87 -7.31 -9.91
CA LYS A 47 4.32 -7.24 -11.30
C LYS A 47 3.20 -6.60 -12.11
N VAL A 48 3.36 -5.34 -12.43
CA VAL A 48 2.39 -4.54 -13.18
C VAL A 48 3.15 -3.65 -14.16
N GLU A 49 2.54 -3.37 -15.32
CA GLU A 49 3.12 -2.50 -16.35
C GLU A 49 3.23 -1.04 -15.88
N LEU A 50 2.29 -0.61 -15.04
CA LEU A 50 2.24 0.73 -14.50
C LEU A 50 1.77 0.70 -13.05
N SER A 51 2.53 1.30 -12.15
CA SER A 51 2.14 1.54 -10.76
C SER A 51 2.18 3.02 -10.43
N GLN A 52 1.46 3.41 -9.39
CA GLN A 52 1.27 4.80 -9.01
C GLN A 52 1.41 4.95 -7.50
N GLN A 53 2.01 6.08 -7.09
CA GLN A 53 1.89 6.66 -5.76
C GLN A 53 1.49 8.12 -5.92
N TRP A 54 0.70 8.65 -4.98
CA TRP A 54 0.27 10.04 -5.08
C TRP A 54 0.08 10.67 -3.70
N MET A 55 0.15 11.99 -3.69
CA MET A 55 -0.21 12.85 -2.57
C MET A 55 -0.99 14.05 -3.10
N PHE A 56 -1.77 14.65 -2.23
CA PHE A 56 -2.51 15.87 -2.51
C PHE A 56 -2.29 16.89 -1.40
N ALA A 57 -1.58 17.96 -1.72
CA ALA A 57 -1.44 19.11 -0.85
C ALA A 57 -2.65 20.02 -1.05
N ARG A 58 -3.49 20.12 -0.02
CA ARG A 58 -4.78 20.82 -0.12
C ARG A 58 -4.65 22.28 0.32
N HIS A 59 -5.26 23.18 -0.45
CA HIS A 59 -5.40 24.57 -0.03
C HIS A 59 -6.29 24.66 1.23
N PRO A 60 -5.94 25.48 2.24
CA PRO A 60 -6.65 25.50 3.54
C PRO A 60 -8.12 25.86 3.46
N THR A 61 -8.50 26.78 2.57
CA THR A 61 -9.83 27.40 2.52
C THR A 61 -10.55 27.27 1.17
N GLN A 62 -9.86 26.87 0.10
CA GLN A 62 -10.43 26.81 -1.24
C GLN A 62 -10.51 25.35 -1.74
N PRO A 63 -11.43 25.00 -2.65
CA PRO A 63 -11.51 23.68 -3.26
C PRO A 63 -10.43 23.53 -4.35
N LYS A 64 -9.17 23.71 -3.96
CA LYS A 64 -8.01 23.54 -4.82
C LYS A 64 -6.84 22.89 -4.07
N GLY A 65 -5.86 22.42 -4.80
CA GLY A 65 -4.64 21.86 -4.26
C GLY A 65 -3.70 21.37 -5.35
N THR A 66 -2.58 20.83 -4.94
CA THR A 66 -1.57 20.31 -5.85
C THR A 66 -1.48 18.80 -5.70
N TYR A 67 -1.68 18.09 -6.80
CA TYR A 67 -1.32 16.68 -6.89
C TYR A 67 0.15 16.53 -7.19
N PHE A 68 0.77 15.60 -6.45
CA PHE A 68 2.04 14.99 -6.79
C PHE A 68 1.77 13.53 -7.10
N VAL A 69 2.12 13.09 -8.30
CA VAL A 69 1.86 11.72 -8.75
C VAL A 69 3.15 11.11 -9.27
N GLU A 70 3.62 10.06 -8.61
CA GLU A 70 4.73 9.26 -9.06
C GLU A 70 4.21 8.07 -9.86
N TRP A 71 4.60 7.98 -11.12
CA TRP A 71 4.35 6.83 -11.98
C TRP A 71 5.62 6.00 -12.08
N LYS A 72 5.50 4.69 -11.92
CA LYS A 72 6.60 3.74 -12.12
C LYS A 72 6.23 2.70 -13.17
N SER A 73 7.13 2.45 -14.11
CA SER A 73 7.02 1.36 -15.09
C SER A 73 8.30 0.54 -15.08
N PRO A 74 8.23 -0.79 -14.98
CA PRO A 74 9.41 -1.66 -15.02
C PRO A 74 10.22 -1.52 -16.31
N THR A 75 9.58 -1.08 -17.40
CA THR A 75 10.22 -0.87 -18.70
C THR A 75 10.72 0.56 -18.90
N GLY A 76 10.30 1.51 -18.05
CA GLY A 76 10.56 2.94 -18.21
C GLY A 76 9.87 3.59 -19.42
N GLN A 77 8.98 2.86 -20.10
CA GLN A 77 8.33 3.31 -21.35
C GLN A 77 7.00 3.99 -21.07
N PHE A 78 7.04 5.19 -20.49
CA PHE A 78 5.85 5.98 -20.15
C PHE A 78 5.15 6.56 -21.39
N ASP A 79 5.87 6.76 -22.48
CA ASP A 79 5.38 7.20 -23.80
C ASP A 79 4.40 6.22 -24.45
N ARG A 80 4.32 4.99 -23.92
CA ARG A 80 3.34 3.97 -24.36
C ARG A 80 2.02 4.03 -23.63
N PHE A 81 1.85 4.99 -22.71
CA PHE A 81 0.61 5.18 -21.98
C PHE A 81 -0.06 6.47 -22.37
N THR A 82 -1.32 6.39 -22.77
CA THR A 82 -2.20 7.55 -22.91
C THR A 82 -2.96 7.79 -21.63
N PHE A 83 -2.78 8.97 -21.02
CA PHE A 83 -3.41 9.34 -19.76
C PHE A 83 -4.55 10.32 -19.99
N SER A 84 -5.65 10.11 -19.28
CA SER A 84 -6.80 11.02 -19.26
C SER A 84 -7.48 10.95 -17.88
N TYR A 85 -8.30 11.93 -17.52
CA TYR A 85 -8.93 11.98 -16.22
C TYR A 85 -10.36 12.46 -16.27
N GLN A 86 -11.13 12.18 -15.22
CA GLN A 86 -12.42 12.79 -14.93
C GLN A 86 -12.63 12.92 -13.42
N TRP A 87 -13.55 13.81 -13.05
CA TRP A 87 -13.98 13.96 -11.67
C TRP A 87 -15.29 13.25 -11.43
N VAL A 88 -15.44 12.58 -10.27
CA VAL A 88 -16.66 11.88 -9.87
C VAL A 88 -17.01 12.17 -8.41
N GLY A 89 -18.31 12.18 -8.10
CA GLY A 89 -18.82 12.44 -6.76
C GLY A 89 -18.65 11.26 -5.79
N GLY A 90 -18.52 10.04 -6.31
CA GLY A 90 -18.38 8.83 -5.51
C GLY A 90 -17.99 7.61 -6.33
N TYR A 91 -17.69 6.52 -5.65
CA TYR A 91 -17.28 5.26 -6.30
C TYR A 91 -18.42 4.58 -7.09
N ASP A 92 -19.68 4.86 -6.76
CA ASP A 92 -20.85 4.35 -7.47
C ASP A 92 -21.33 5.28 -8.60
N THR A 93 -20.69 6.45 -8.75
CA THR A 93 -20.99 7.37 -9.86
C THR A 93 -20.56 6.73 -11.18
N PRO A 94 -21.44 6.63 -12.18
CA PRO A 94 -21.08 6.14 -13.51
C PRO A 94 -19.94 6.95 -14.11
N LEU A 95 -18.95 6.25 -14.67
CA LEU A 95 -17.88 6.89 -15.41
C LEU A 95 -18.39 7.33 -16.79
N SER A 96 -18.11 8.58 -17.18
CA SER A 96 -18.32 9.01 -18.55
C SER A 96 -17.34 8.27 -19.48
N PRO A 97 -17.73 7.89 -20.70
CA PRO A 97 -16.79 7.41 -21.70
C PRO A 97 -15.77 8.47 -22.09
N GLU A 98 -16.13 9.75 -21.95
CA GLU A 98 -15.28 10.90 -22.24
C GLU A 98 -14.43 11.29 -21.03
N PHE A 99 -13.13 11.04 -21.12
CA PHE A 99 -12.14 11.52 -20.17
C PHE A 99 -11.39 12.69 -20.77
N ALA A 100 -11.18 13.74 -20.00
CA ALA A 100 -10.38 14.89 -20.41
C ALA A 100 -8.89 14.52 -20.48
N PRO A 101 -8.15 15.02 -21.47
CA PRO A 101 -6.69 14.89 -21.48
C PRO A 101 -6.07 15.73 -20.36
N PHE A 102 -4.90 15.31 -19.86
CA PHE A 102 -4.15 16.12 -18.91
C PHE A 102 -3.62 17.40 -19.59
N PRO A 103 -3.71 18.56 -18.90
CA PRO A 103 -3.24 19.84 -19.42
C PRO A 103 -1.71 19.94 -19.25
N GLN A 104 -0.95 19.29 -20.14
CA GLN A 104 0.52 19.18 -20.05
C GLN A 104 1.24 20.53 -19.90
N ASP A 105 0.71 21.59 -20.53
CA ASP A 105 1.28 22.93 -20.46
C ASP A 105 1.21 23.58 -19.08
N SER A 106 0.35 23.08 -18.18
CA SER A 106 0.17 23.58 -16.81
C SER A 106 0.70 22.61 -15.73
N MET A 107 1.44 21.60 -16.16
CA MET A 107 2.02 20.58 -15.26
C MET A 107 3.55 20.69 -15.25
N THR A 108 4.15 20.50 -14.08
CA THR A 108 5.59 20.26 -13.99
C THR A 108 5.83 18.75 -14.03
N ILE A 109 6.70 18.31 -14.93
CA ILE A 109 7.01 16.89 -15.13
C ILE A 109 8.50 16.66 -14.89
N HIS A 110 8.82 15.84 -13.90
CA HIS A 110 10.19 15.43 -13.58
C HIS A 110 10.42 14.01 -14.07
N TRP A 111 11.43 13.83 -14.92
CA TRP A 111 11.81 12.54 -15.47
C TRP A 111 13.00 11.99 -14.73
N GLU A 112 12.90 10.75 -14.24
CA GLU A 112 14.01 9.97 -13.67
C GLU A 112 14.00 8.55 -14.26
N GLU A 113 15.10 7.83 -14.06
CA GLU A 113 15.18 6.45 -14.53
C GLU A 113 14.12 5.56 -13.86
N GLY A 114 13.23 4.99 -14.69
CA GLY A 114 12.17 4.08 -14.24
C GLY A 114 10.97 4.74 -13.56
N ARG A 115 10.96 6.07 -13.41
CA ARG A 115 9.82 6.81 -12.85
C ARG A 115 9.63 8.18 -13.47
N VAL A 116 8.41 8.68 -13.44
CA VAL A 116 8.07 10.06 -13.78
C VAL A 116 7.19 10.65 -12.69
N ILE A 117 7.46 11.89 -12.30
CA ILE A 117 6.71 12.59 -11.27
C ILE A 117 6.00 13.77 -11.91
N TRP A 118 4.70 13.85 -11.68
CA TRP A 118 3.87 14.96 -12.09
C TRP A 118 3.52 15.84 -10.89
N GLU A 119 3.64 17.13 -11.06
CA GLU A 119 3.15 18.14 -10.14
C GLU A 119 2.12 19.01 -10.87
N TRP A 120 0.89 19.05 -10.33
CA TRP A 120 -0.23 19.71 -11.00
C TRP A 120 -1.16 20.38 -10.01
N GLU A 121 -1.27 21.70 -10.07
CA GLU A 121 -2.27 22.45 -9.29
C GLU A 121 -3.64 22.36 -9.98
N VAL A 122 -4.67 22.02 -9.21
CA VAL A 122 -6.04 21.84 -9.70
C VAL A 122 -7.06 22.54 -8.79
N ASN A 123 -8.13 23.03 -9.42
CA ASN A 123 -9.39 23.27 -8.73
C ASN A 123 -10.24 22.01 -8.89
N TYR A 124 -10.76 21.46 -7.80
CA TYR A 124 -11.61 20.28 -7.85
C TYR A 124 -13.06 20.65 -7.54
N PRO A 125 -14.06 20.01 -8.19
CA PRO A 125 -15.48 20.19 -7.85
C PRO A 125 -15.75 19.69 -6.42
N GLU A 126 -16.41 20.49 -5.58
CA GLU A 126 -16.72 20.09 -4.20
C GLU A 126 -17.71 18.92 -4.13
N ASP A 127 -18.61 18.82 -5.10
CA ASP A 127 -19.59 17.74 -5.26
C ASP A 127 -19.02 16.50 -5.98
N ALA A 128 -17.83 16.61 -6.58
CA ALA A 128 -17.15 15.52 -7.28
C ALA A 128 -15.65 15.50 -6.96
N PRO A 129 -15.25 15.24 -5.69
CA PRO A 129 -13.88 15.44 -5.24
C PRO A 129 -12.93 14.27 -5.56
N ILE A 130 -13.37 13.25 -6.28
CA ILE A 130 -12.55 12.09 -6.64
C ILE A 130 -12.09 12.21 -8.08
N MET A 131 -10.78 12.41 -8.28
CA MET A 131 -10.19 12.29 -9.61
C MET A 131 -9.98 10.83 -9.96
N VAL A 132 -10.49 10.43 -11.11
CA VAL A 132 -10.23 9.11 -11.71
C VAL A 132 -9.30 9.31 -12.90
N VAL A 133 -8.09 8.75 -12.80
CA VAL A 133 -7.14 8.75 -13.91
C VAL A 133 -7.28 7.42 -14.66
N ARG A 134 -7.43 7.51 -15.96
CA ARG A 134 -7.40 6.38 -16.87
C ARG A 134 -6.06 6.38 -17.62
N ALA A 135 -5.31 5.30 -17.49
CA ALA A 135 -4.10 5.05 -18.26
C ALA A 135 -4.35 3.86 -19.20
N ILE A 136 -4.11 4.05 -20.49
CA ILE A 136 -4.26 3.02 -21.53
C ILE A 136 -2.88 2.70 -22.08
N HIS A 137 -2.46 1.45 -21.98
CA HIS A 137 -1.22 1.00 -22.61
C HIS A 137 -1.45 0.70 -24.09
N GLU A 138 -0.80 1.43 -24.97
CA GLU A 138 -1.08 1.44 -26.43
C GLU A 138 -0.86 0.08 -27.11
N LEU A 139 0.09 -0.72 -26.63
CA LEU A 139 0.40 -2.00 -27.27
C LEU A 139 -0.46 -3.15 -26.79
N SER A 140 -0.74 -3.23 -25.48
CA SER A 140 -1.56 -4.30 -24.91
C SER A 140 -3.06 -3.98 -24.93
N GLY A 141 -3.43 -2.70 -25.03
CA GLY A 141 -4.79 -2.23 -24.84
C GLY A 141 -5.27 -2.27 -23.39
N ASN A 142 -4.41 -2.63 -22.45
CA ASN A 142 -4.77 -2.70 -21.03
C ASN A 142 -5.18 -1.32 -20.51
N VAL A 143 -6.28 -1.28 -19.76
CA VAL A 143 -6.82 -0.07 -19.14
C VAL A 143 -6.64 -0.15 -17.64
N TYR A 144 -6.02 0.88 -17.07
CA TYR A 144 -5.82 1.04 -15.65
C TYR A 144 -6.58 2.28 -15.16
N LEU A 145 -7.33 2.13 -14.07
CA LEU A 145 -8.06 3.23 -13.42
C LEU A 145 -7.43 3.48 -12.05
N PHE A 146 -7.07 4.71 -11.78
CA PHE A 146 -6.51 5.12 -10.50
C PHE A 146 -7.39 6.18 -9.87
N ASP A 147 -7.87 5.92 -8.67
CA ASP A 147 -8.67 6.85 -7.89
C ASP A 147 -7.78 7.70 -6.98
N MET A 148 -7.91 9.01 -7.11
CA MET A 148 -7.13 9.99 -6.36
C MET A 148 -8.08 11.04 -5.74
N PRO A 149 -8.69 10.77 -4.59
CA PRO A 149 -9.59 11.74 -3.96
C PRO A 149 -8.83 12.96 -3.42
N ALA A 150 -9.14 14.14 -3.94
CA ALA A 150 -8.68 15.44 -3.41
C ALA A 150 -9.19 15.61 -1.96
N GLN A 151 -10.43 15.17 -1.73
CA GLN A 151 -11.02 15.06 -0.41
C GLN A 151 -11.90 13.81 -0.35
N HIS A 152 -11.68 12.98 0.66
CA HIS A 152 -12.55 11.86 0.93
C HIS A 152 -13.60 12.31 1.96
N PRO A 153 -14.90 12.15 1.69
CA PRO A 153 -15.94 12.44 2.67
C PRO A 153 -15.68 11.68 3.98
N GLY A 154 -15.79 12.38 5.09
CA GLY A 154 -15.56 11.79 6.42
C GLY A 154 -14.09 11.74 6.89
N ASP A 155 -13.09 11.96 6.04
CA ASP A 155 -11.70 12.11 6.46
C ASP A 155 -11.44 13.49 7.09
N PHE A 156 -10.29 13.61 7.80
CA PHE A 156 -9.78 14.92 8.16
C PHE A 156 -9.35 15.69 6.90
N PRO A 157 -9.48 17.03 6.88
CA PRO A 157 -8.96 17.81 5.78
C PRO A 157 -7.47 17.54 5.52
N GLY A 158 -7.08 17.58 4.25
CA GLY A 158 -5.68 17.44 3.89
C GLY A 158 -4.87 18.68 4.26
N SER A 159 -3.57 18.48 4.48
CA SER A 159 -2.59 19.54 4.70
C SER A 159 -2.02 20.04 3.38
N ASP A 160 -1.50 21.26 3.39
CA ASP A 160 -0.65 21.82 2.33
C ASP A 160 0.84 21.58 2.57
N LEU A 161 1.19 20.92 3.68
CA LEU A 161 2.56 20.52 3.98
C LEU A 161 2.99 19.37 3.07
N VAL A 162 4.24 19.47 2.58
CA VAL A 162 4.91 18.45 1.80
C VAL A 162 6.32 18.26 2.37
N LEU A 163 6.70 17.01 2.63
CA LEU A 163 8.11 16.68 2.88
C LEU A 163 8.81 16.50 1.54
N ARG A 164 9.98 17.14 1.40
CA ARG A 164 10.83 17.02 0.20
C ARG A 164 12.18 16.44 0.54
N GLU A 165 12.76 15.71 -0.38
CA GLU A 165 14.16 15.23 -0.28
C GLU A 165 15.10 16.36 -0.63
N GLN A 166 16.10 16.64 0.22
CA GLN A 166 17.03 17.75 0.02
C GLN A 166 17.85 17.62 -1.28
N THR A 167 18.18 16.39 -1.68
CA THR A 167 19.07 16.14 -2.82
C THR A 167 18.39 16.36 -4.17
N THR A 168 17.09 16.06 -4.26
CA THR A 168 16.33 16.07 -5.51
C THR A 168 15.30 17.19 -5.56
N ASP A 169 14.98 17.78 -4.43
CA ASP A 169 13.85 18.70 -4.24
C ASP A 169 12.47 18.09 -4.56
N LEU A 170 12.42 16.78 -4.71
CA LEU A 170 11.19 16.07 -5.03
C LEU A 170 10.41 15.69 -3.76
N PRO A 171 9.07 15.59 -3.87
CA PRO A 171 8.25 15.20 -2.75
C PRO A 171 8.54 13.76 -2.29
N LEU A 172 8.53 13.56 -0.98
CA LEU A 172 8.71 12.26 -0.36
C LEU A 172 7.39 11.50 -0.38
N PHE A 173 7.20 10.58 -1.34
CA PHE A 173 5.95 9.79 -1.49
C PHE A 173 5.76 8.75 -0.39
N ARG A 174 6.85 8.23 0.19
CA ARG A 174 6.80 7.30 1.33
C ARG A 174 6.47 8.05 2.62
N ARG A 175 5.79 7.36 3.54
CA ARG A 175 5.41 7.94 4.84
C ARG A 175 6.41 7.59 5.95
N TRP A 176 7.68 7.47 5.60
CA TRP A 176 8.77 7.26 6.54
C TRP A 176 10.05 7.92 6.07
N VAL A 177 10.85 8.25 7.05
CA VAL A 177 12.20 8.80 6.90
C VAL A 177 13.14 7.81 7.58
N ASN A 178 14.23 7.43 6.94
CA ASN A 178 15.25 6.57 7.55
C ASN A 178 16.42 7.41 8.05
N VAL A 179 17.20 6.82 8.96
CA VAL A 179 18.49 7.39 9.34
C VAL A 179 19.34 7.69 8.10
N GLY A 180 19.86 8.91 8.03
CA GLY A 180 20.66 9.40 6.91
C GLY A 180 19.86 10.07 5.78
N ASP A 181 18.54 9.93 5.74
CA ASP A 181 17.70 10.71 4.83
C ASP A 181 17.72 12.19 5.26
N ARG A 182 17.87 13.06 4.27
CA ARG A 182 17.82 14.51 4.49
C ARG A 182 16.53 15.03 3.85
N VAL A 183 15.56 15.30 4.70
CA VAL A 183 14.23 15.78 4.28
C VAL A 183 13.90 17.11 4.94
N TYR A 184 13.13 17.93 4.27
CA TYR A 184 12.69 19.22 4.78
C TYR A 184 11.22 19.47 4.45
N PRO A 185 10.48 20.19 5.32
CA PRO A 185 9.08 20.51 5.09
C PRO A 185 8.94 21.77 4.24
N THR A 186 7.95 21.78 3.37
CA THR A 186 7.47 22.98 2.66
C THR A 186 5.96 23.10 2.82
N SER A 187 5.45 24.32 2.82
CA SER A 187 4.02 24.63 2.71
C SER A 187 3.78 25.28 1.36
N LEU A 188 2.77 24.82 0.61
CA LEU A 188 2.48 25.33 -0.71
C LEU A 188 1.61 26.61 -0.69
N TYR A 189 0.81 26.77 0.37
CA TYR A 189 -0.22 27.80 0.44
C TYR A 189 -0.07 28.77 1.62
N HIS A 190 0.99 28.61 2.43
CA HIS A 190 1.35 29.50 3.54
C HIS A 190 2.77 30.07 3.35
N PRO A 191 3.03 30.85 2.30
CA PRO A 191 4.39 31.32 2.00
C PRO A 191 4.96 32.30 3.02
N GLY A 192 4.10 32.86 3.87
CA GLY A 192 4.52 33.76 4.97
C GLY A 192 4.85 33.05 6.29
N ASP A 193 4.41 31.81 6.44
CA ASP A 193 4.66 31.03 7.66
C ASP A 193 5.97 30.30 7.52
N SER A 194 6.92 30.64 8.40
CA SER A 194 8.26 30.04 8.38
C SER A 194 8.42 28.87 9.35
N ILE A 195 7.38 28.52 10.11
CA ILE A 195 7.44 27.55 11.21
C ILE A 195 6.26 26.58 11.12
N ALA A 196 6.56 25.28 11.22
CA ALA A 196 5.60 24.23 11.51
C ALA A 196 5.81 23.67 12.92
N TYR A 197 4.82 22.95 13.43
CA TYR A 197 4.88 22.26 14.73
C TYR A 197 5.03 20.77 14.49
N LEU A 198 6.10 20.18 15.04
CA LEU A 198 6.40 18.76 14.94
C LEU A 198 6.15 18.09 16.28
N TYR A 199 5.18 17.21 16.33
CA TYR A 199 4.83 16.41 17.50
C TYR A 199 5.43 15.02 17.39
N THR A 200 6.00 14.52 18.48
CA THR A 200 6.48 13.15 18.63
C THR A 200 5.49 12.36 19.48
N TYR A 201 5.15 11.16 19.04
CA TYR A 201 4.20 10.30 19.74
C TYR A 201 4.86 9.05 20.27
N GLU A 202 4.38 8.56 21.42
CA GLU A 202 4.72 7.22 21.90
C GLU A 202 4.25 6.16 20.90
N THR A 203 5.07 5.16 20.64
CA THR A 203 4.98 4.36 19.41
C THR A 203 4.91 2.85 19.60
N ASP A 204 4.36 2.38 20.69
CA ASP A 204 4.15 0.93 20.86
C ASP A 204 2.84 0.50 20.21
N PHE A 205 2.89 0.22 18.90
CA PHE A 205 1.75 -0.29 18.14
C PHE A 205 1.80 -1.82 18.06
N ASP A 206 0.75 -2.44 18.54
CA ASP A 206 0.53 -3.87 18.37
C ASP A 206 0.34 -4.26 16.89
N ALA A 207 0.77 -5.49 16.57
CA ALA A 207 0.41 -6.12 15.31
C ALA A 207 -1.11 -6.35 15.24
N ALA A 208 -1.68 -6.29 14.03
CA ALA A 208 -3.07 -6.62 13.80
C ALA A 208 -3.39 -8.03 14.31
N LEU A 209 -4.54 -8.19 14.96
CA LEU A 209 -5.00 -9.51 15.37
C LEU A 209 -5.40 -10.35 14.15
N PRO A 210 -5.26 -11.69 14.20
CA PRO A 210 -5.72 -12.58 13.13
C PRO A 210 -7.18 -12.35 12.72
N PRO A 211 -7.58 -12.66 11.48
CA PRO A 211 -8.88 -12.30 10.93
C PRO A 211 -10.07 -12.99 11.61
N MET A 212 -9.84 -14.08 12.34
CA MET A 212 -10.88 -14.77 13.13
C MET A 212 -10.99 -14.28 14.58
N ALA A 213 -10.15 -13.34 15.01
CA ALA A 213 -10.17 -12.87 16.40
C ALA A 213 -11.50 -12.18 16.73
N THR A 214 -12.21 -12.68 17.73
CA THR A 214 -13.50 -12.14 18.19
C THR A 214 -13.36 -11.12 19.31
N ARG A 215 -12.15 -10.95 19.86
CA ARG A 215 -11.91 -9.92 20.89
C ARG A 215 -11.98 -8.55 20.23
N SER A 216 -12.83 -7.68 20.77
CA SER A 216 -12.73 -6.27 20.45
C SER A 216 -11.35 -5.79 20.91
N VAL A 217 -10.55 -5.26 19.98
CA VAL A 217 -9.37 -4.50 20.36
C VAL A 217 -9.93 -3.29 21.12
N ASN A 218 -9.56 -3.16 22.38
CA ASN A 218 -9.96 -1.97 23.12
C ASN A 218 -9.23 -0.76 22.46
N PRO A 219 -9.93 0.16 21.80
CA PRO A 219 -9.32 1.32 21.16
C PRO A 219 -8.77 2.34 22.17
N GLY A 220 -8.72 1.98 23.41
CA GLY A 220 -8.61 2.86 24.54
C GLY A 220 -7.23 3.36 24.94
N ARG A 221 -6.19 3.24 24.09
CA ARG A 221 -4.98 4.03 24.33
C ARG A 221 -5.09 5.38 23.63
N THR A 222 -5.20 6.43 24.44
CA THR A 222 -4.87 7.78 24.00
C THR A 222 -3.37 7.77 23.70
N MET A 223 -3.00 8.14 22.48
CA MET A 223 -1.57 8.29 22.15
C MET A 223 -1.04 9.52 22.87
N GLU A 224 0.03 9.35 23.62
CA GLU A 224 0.67 10.45 24.33
C GLU A 224 1.66 11.19 23.43
N ILE A 225 1.58 12.52 23.45
CA ILE A 225 2.58 13.38 22.85
C ILE A 225 3.78 13.42 23.79
N THR A 226 4.92 12.90 23.35
CA THR A 226 6.15 12.88 24.15
C THR A 226 6.93 14.17 24.03
N SER A 227 6.87 14.84 22.87
CA SER A 227 7.48 16.15 22.66
C SER A 227 6.77 16.96 21.60
N MET A 228 6.98 18.25 21.61
CA MET A 228 6.55 19.19 20.57
C MET A 228 7.69 20.20 20.33
N GLN A 229 8.06 20.37 19.09
CA GLN A 229 9.08 21.33 18.67
C GLN A 229 8.59 22.17 17.49
N LYS A 230 9.12 23.39 17.40
CA LYS A 230 8.94 24.27 16.24
C LYS A 230 10.06 23.99 15.25
N VAL A 231 9.69 23.77 14.00
CA VAL A 231 10.63 23.46 12.92
C VAL A 231 10.47 24.49 11.80
N PRO A 232 11.58 25.09 11.33
CA PRO A 232 11.55 26.03 10.23
C PRO A 232 11.16 25.30 8.94
N LEU A 233 10.33 25.92 8.11
CA LEU A 233 10.07 25.44 6.75
C LEU A 233 11.31 25.68 5.88
N GLY A 234 11.59 24.76 4.97
CA GLY A 234 12.76 24.80 4.08
C GLY A 234 14.07 24.34 4.70
N GLU A 235 14.09 24.05 5.99
CA GLU A 235 15.28 23.52 6.67
C GLU A 235 15.18 22.01 6.89
N VAL A 236 16.32 21.31 6.84
CA VAL A 236 16.36 19.86 7.03
C VAL A 236 15.94 19.51 8.44
N LEU A 237 15.01 18.54 8.54
CA LEU A 237 14.54 18.06 9.83
C LEU A 237 15.64 17.34 10.61
N GLU A 238 15.79 17.71 11.88
CA GLU A 238 16.58 16.96 12.84
C GLU A 238 15.65 16.05 13.65
N LEU A 239 15.65 14.75 13.33
CA LEU A 239 14.81 13.73 13.98
C LEU A 239 15.69 12.97 14.98
N GLY A 240 15.27 12.96 16.25
CA GLY A 240 16.10 12.43 17.33
C GLY A 240 15.93 10.95 17.61
N GLU A 241 14.69 10.46 17.61
CA GLU A 241 14.35 9.09 18.04
C GLU A 241 13.41 8.41 17.07
N GLN A 242 13.53 7.07 17.00
CA GLN A 242 12.59 6.26 16.22
C GLN A 242 11.18 6.41 16.78
N SER A 243 10.35 7.16 16.06
CA SER A 243 9.01 7.53 16.54
C SER A 243 8.06 7.85 15.40
N LEU A 244 6.78 7.92 15.74
CA LEU A 244 5.76 8.50 14.88
C LEU A 244 5.73 10.01 15.09
N TYR A 245 5.79 10.75 14.00
CA TYR A 245 5.72 12.19 13.97
C TYR A 245 4.43 12.68 13.30
N LEU A 246 3.89 13.77 13.81
CA LEU A 246 2.84 14.55 13.16
C LEU A 246 3.31 15.98 13.00
N MET A 247 3.28 16.50 11.78
CA MET A 247 3.62 17.88 11.49
C MET A 247 2.37 18.67 11.12
N GLN A 248 2.19 19.84 11.71
CA GLN A 248 1.04 20.72 11.51
C GLN A 248 1.48 22.17 11.35
N MET A 249 0.72 22.96 10.57
CA MET A 249 0.91 24.41 10.49
C MET A 249 0.18 25.14 11.64
N ASP A 250 -0.94 24.60 12.11
CA ASP A 250 -1.77 25.17 13.16
C ASP A 250 -2.07 24.13 14.25
N THR A 251 -1.73 24.47 15.48
CA THR A 251 -1.93 23.61 16.67
C THR A 251 -3.40 23.46 17.10
N ASN A 252 -4.30 24.29 16.55
CA ASN A 252 -5.74 24.26 16.87
C ASN A 252 -6.53 23.35 15.91
N THR A 253 -5.88 22.73 14.95
CA THR A 253 -6.52 21.85 13.97
C THR A 253 -5.97 20.42 14.06
N LEU A 254 -6.70 19.47 13.47
CA LEU A 254 -6.22 18.09 13.29
C LEU A 254 -5.60 17.88 11.89
N VAL A 255 -5.32 18.98 11.18
CA VAL A 255 -4.75 18.97 9.83
C VAL A 255 -3.23 18.87 9.93
N GLY A 256 -2.66 17.84 9.33
CA GLY A 256 -1.23 17.64 9.34
C GLY A 256 -0.79 16.50 8.44
N ILE A 257 0.50 16.20 8.46
CA ILE A 257 1.10 15.05 7.80
C ILE A 257 1.78 14.15 8.84
N GLY A 258 1.42 12.87 8.86
CA GLY A 258 2.06 11.87 9.71
C GLY A 258 3.16 11.14 8.95
N PHE A 259 4.27 10.86 9.63
CA PHE A 259 5.35 10.04 9.11
C PHE A 259 6.13 9.37 10.23
N TRP A 260 6.79 8.23 9.90
CA TRP A 260 7.68 7.53 10.80
C TRP A 260 9.13 7.93 10.56
N TYR A 261 9.91 7.97 11.64
CA TYR A 261 11.37 7.95 11.55
C TYR A 261 11.90 6.61 12.01
N TYR A 262 12.72 5.96 11.20
CA TYR A 262 13.36 4.69 11.49
C TYR A 262 14.87 4.83 11.57
N GLU A 263 15.45 4.35 12.66
CA GLU A 263 16.90 4.28 12.84
C GLU A 263 17.56 3.19 12.02
N GLN A 264 16.76 2.32 11.41
CA GLN A 264 17.20 1.20 10.57
C GLN A 264 16.60 1.33 9.17
N ALA A 265 17.20 0.60 8.21
CA ALA A 265 16.76 0.62 6.81
C ALA A 265 15.36 -0.03 6.64
N TYR A 266 14.31 0.69 6.97
CA TYR A 266 12.94 0.35 6.63
C TYR A 266 12.70 0.66 5.13
N PRO A 267 11.96 -0.15 4.37
CA PRO A 267 11.03 -1.19 4.78
C PRO A 267 11.63 -2.60 4.91
N LYS A 268 12.92 -2.77 4.70
CA LYS A 268 13.61 -4.08 4.76
C LYS A 268 14.09 -4.35 6.17
N TYR A 269 13.84 -5.56 6.65
CA TYR A 269 14.39 -6.06 7.89
C TYR A 269 15.58 -6.98 7.62
N ASN A 270 16.67 -6.77 8.31
CA ASN A 270 17.92 -7.51 8.11
C ASN A 270 18.63 -7.94 9.41
N GLN A 271 18.08 -7.56 10.57
CA GLN A 271 18.58 -7.94 11.87
C GLN A 271 17.63 -8.91 12.56
N ALA A 272 18.12 -9.89 13.32
CA ALA A 272 17.28 -10.89 13.96
C ALA A 272 16.17 -10.28 14.84
N VAL A 273 16.48 -9.19 15.54
CA VAL A 273 15.51 -8.45 16.37
C VAL A 273 14.37 -7.85 15.56
N THR A 274 14.61 -7.46 14.31
CA THR A 274 13.57 -6.91 13.42
C THR A 274 12.90 -7.98 12.56
N LEU A 275 13.56 -9.13 12.35
CA LEU A 275 13.00 -10.26 11.61
C LEU A 275 12.01 -11.07 12.45
N LEU A 276 12.20 -11.15 13.77
CA LEU A 276 11.35 -11.94 14.64
C LEU A 276 9.90 -11.43 14.73
N PRO A 277 9.61 -10.14 14.99
CA PRO A 277 8.23 -9.68 15.22
C PRO A 277 7.24 -10.02 14.09
N PRO A 278 7.56 -9.89 12.80
CA PRO A 278 6.64 -10.26 11.72
C PRO A 278 6.25 -11.74 11.72
N THR A 279 7.07 -12.65 12.30
CA THR A 279 6.72 -14.07 12.36
C THR A 279 5.51 -14.37 13.25
N THR A 280 4.97 -13.38 13.96
CA THR A 280 3.79 -13.53 14.83
C THR A 280 2.59 -14.16 14.11
N TYR A 281 2.48 -14.00 12.80
CA TYR A 281 1.36 -14.54 12.03
C TYR A 281 1.53 -16.01 11.64
N ILE A 282 2.77 -16.55 11.70
CA ILE A 282 3.09 -17.93 11.32
C ILE A 282 3.68 -18.75 12.46
N SER A 283 3.82 -18.18 13.65
CA SER A 283 4.33 -18.81 14.85
C SER A 283 3.28 -18.80 15.96
N SER A 284 3.40 -19.73 16.89
CA SER A 284 2.65 -19.69 18.14
C SER A 284 3.31 -18.72 19.13
N ARG A 285 2.54 -18.26 20.12
CA ARG A 285 3.07 -17.43 21.22
C ARG A 285 4.20 -18.12 21.96
N ARG A 286 4.12 -19.45 22.11
CA ARG A 286 5.17 -20.25 22.79
C ARG A 286 6.46 -20.25 21.99
N GLU A 287 6.40 -20.42 20.67
CA GLU A 287 7.57 -20.36 19.79
C GLU A 287 8.21 -18.96 19.84
N GLN A 288 7.42 -17.89 19.77
CA GLN A 288 7.97 -16.53 19.88
C GLN A 288 8.65 -16.26 21.21
N ALA A 289 8.01 -16.64 22.33
CA ALA A 289 8.60 -16.48 23.66
C ALA A 289 9.92 -17.28 23.76
N SER A 290 9.94 -18.52 23.28
CA SER A 290 11.15 -19.34 23.28
C SER A 290 12.30 -18.75 22.48
N ILE A 291 12.01 -18.08 21.34
CA ILE A 291 13.03 -17.41 20.53
C ILE A 291 13.57 -16.17 21.26
N LEU A 292 12.68 -15.36 21.84
CA LEU A 292 13.06 -14.13 22.56
C LEU A 292 13.91 -14.41 23.81
N GLU A 293 13.65 -15.51 24.52
CA GLU A 293 14.35 -15.93 25.73
C GLU A 293 15.67 -16.65 25.42
N ALA A 294 15.93 -16.99 24.15
CA ALA A 294 17.13 -17.70 23.75
C ALA A 294 18.39 -16.81 23.92
N PRO A 295 19.53 -17.40 24.35
CA PRO A 295 20.79 -16.67 24.46
C PRO A 295 21.27 -16.05 23.13
N ASP A 296 20.93 -16.69 22.02
CA ASP A 296 21.16 -16.17 20.65
C ASP A 296 19.86 -16.24 19.84
N VAL A 297 19.19 -15.09 19.74
CA VAL A 297 17.93 -14.92 19.02
C VAL A 297 18.07 -15.32 17.54
N LYS A 298 19.22 -15.05 16.93
CA LYS A 298 19.45 -15.40 15.52
C LYS A 298 19.44 -16.90 15.31
N THR A 299 20.20 -17.65 16.11
CA THR A 299 20.23 -19.11 16.02
C THR A 299 18.84 -19.71 16.30
N ALA A 300 18.15 -19.23 17.32
CA ALA A 300 16.79 -19.69 17.62
C ALA A 300 15.79 -19.42 16.51
N LEU A 301 15.90 -18.28 15.82
CA LEU A 301 15.06 -17.93 14.65
C LEU A 301 15.39 -18.84 13.45
N ASP A 302 16.67 -19.16 13.21
CA ASP A 302 17.10 -20.10 12.18
C ASP A 302 16.56 -21.51 12.44
N GLU A 303 16.59 -21.97 13.71
CA GLU A 303 16.02 -23.25 14.14
C GLU A 303 14.49 -23.29 13.98
N PHE A 304 13.79 -22.20 14.32
CA PHE A 304 12.35 -22.06 14.06
C PHE A 304 12.02 -22.28 12.57
N TRP A 305 12.72 -21.60 11.68
CA TRP A 305 12.48 -21.74 10.25
C TRP A 305 12.82 -23.13 9.72
N LEU A 306 13.90 -23.73 10.23
CA LEU A 306 14.28 -25.07 9.84
C LEU A 306 13.25 -26.10 10.32
N GLY A 307 12.76 -25.95 11.55
CA GLY A 307 11.68 -26.77 12.12
C GLY A 307 10.38 -26.65 11.34
N ALA A 308 9.97 -25.42 11.04
CA ALA A 308 8.78 -25.13 10.24
C ALA A 308 8.86 -25.77 8.84
N ALA A 309 10.02 -25.77 8.21
CA ALA A 309 10.27 -26.36 6.89
C ALA A 309 10.58 -27.87 6.94
N LEU A 310 10.15 -28.57 8.01
CA LEU A 310 10.32 -30.03 8.18
C LEU A 310 11.78 -30.49 8.11
N GLN A 311 12.71 -29.73 8.66
CA GLN A 311 14.15 -29.98 8.67
C GLN A 311 14.81 -30.04 7.28
N VAL A 312 14.18 -29.41 6.25
CA VAL A 312 14.72 -29.35 4.89
C VAL A 312 15.35 -27.98 4.63
N PRO A 313 16.70 -27.84 4.65
CA PRO A 313 17.39 -26.54 4.60
C PRO A 313 17.03 -25.68 3.37
N ASN A 314 16.87 -26.31 2.20
CA ASN A 314 16.54 -25.56 0.98
C ASN A 314 15.10 -24.99 1.04
N ARG A 315 14.15 -25.69 1.65
CA ARG A 315 12.80 -25.19 1.89
C ARG A 315 12.82 -24.04 2.90
N ALA A 316 13.57 -24.19 4.00
CA ALA A 316 13.72 -23.12 4.98
C ALA A 316 14.27 -21.84 4.35
N ARG A 317 15.34 -21.92 3.55
CA ARG A 317 15.90 -20.76 2.84
C ARG A 317 14.89 -20.11 1.89
N LEU A 318 14.10 -20.90 1.16
CA LEU A 318 13.07 -20.39 0.26
C LEU A 318 11.95 -19.73 1.04
N ALA A 319 11.46 -20.35 2.11
CA ALA A 319 10.43 -19.79 2.99
C ALA A 319 10.87 -18.45 3.60
N ILE A 320 12.09 -18.38 4.17
CA ILE A 320 12.66 -17.13 4.71
C ILE A 320 12.67 -16.04 3.63
N ARG A 321 13.24 -16.32 2.46
CA ARG A 321 13.34 -15.35 1.37
C ARG A 321 11.98 -14.83 0.94
N ASN A 322 11.01 -15.72 0.71
CA ASN A 322 9.69 -15.36 0.24
C ASN A 322 8.92 -14.60 1.32
N TYR A 323 8.99 -15.06 2.58
CA TYR A 323 8.29 -14.39 3.68
C TYR A 323 8.76 -12.94 3.87
N TYR A 324 10.07 -12.72 4.01
CA TYR A 324 10.58 -11.37 4.24
C TYR A 324 10.55 -10.47 2.99
N ARG A 325 10.53 -11.06 1.79
CA ARG A 325 10.17 -10.32 0.59
C ARG A 325 8.73 -9.82 0.66
N GLY A 326 7.79 -10.67 1.06
CA GLY A 326 6.41 -10.28 1.30
C GLY A 326 6.28 -9.20 2.37
N ILE A 327 6.98 -9.35 3.51
CA ILE A 327 7.02 -8.33 4.57
C ILE A 327 7.54 -6.98 4.05
N THR A 328 8.59 -6.98 3.21
CA THR A 328 9.10 -5.76 2.60
C THR A 328 8.03 -5.08 1.73
N VAL A 329 7.39 -5.85 0.85
CA VAL A 329 6.33 -5.30 -0.02
C VAL A 329 5.15 -4.74 0.77
N VAL A 330 4.69 -5.42 1.82
CA VAL A 330 3.58 -4.89 2.64
C VAL A 330 4.00 -3.69 3.48
N ASN A 331 5.26 -3.61 3.89
CA ASN A 331 5.81 -2.43 4.54
C ASN A 331 5.82 -1.22 3.60
N GLU A 332 6.23 -1.41 2.35
CA GLU A 332 6.21 -0.35 1.32
C GLU A 332 4.79 0.14 1.01
N ARG A 333 3.81 -0.78 0.98
CA ARG A 333 2.44 -0.44 0.58
C ARG A 333 1.57 0.10 1.70
N PHE A 334 1.72 -0.45 2.90
CA PHE A 334 0.84 -0.19 4.03
C PHE A 334 1.57 0.43 5.22
N GLY A 335 2.89 0.72 5.08
CA GLY A 335 3.66 1.46 6.06
C GLY A 335 3.16 2.90 6.14
N ASP A 336 2.66 3.26 7.31
CA ASP A 336 1.94 4.48 7.52
C ASP A 336 2.15 4.98 8.97
N TYR A 337 1.11 5.11 9.80
CA TYR A 337 1.25 5.44 11.22
C TYR A 337 1.85 4.27 12.04
N LYS A 338 2.01 3.10 11.45
CA LYS A 338 2.76 1.93 11.96
C LYS A 338 3.35 1.12 10.81
N ALA A 339 4.25 0.20 11.12
CA ALA A 339 4.83 -0.68 10.11
C ALA A 339 3.75 -1.42 9.31
N GLY A 340 3.92 -1.54 8.00
CA GLY A 340 2.89 -2.07 7.10
C GLY A 340 2.40 -3.46 7.47
N TRP A 341 3.30 -4.36 7.87
CA TRP A 341 2.95 -5.70 8.31
C TRP A 341 2.07 -5.73 9.58
N LYS A 342 2.12 -4.66 10.42
CA LYS A 342 1.27 -4.51 11.61
C LYS A 342 -0.16 -4.06 11.28
N THR A 343 -0.44 -3.63 10.05
CA THR A 343 -1.79 -3.18 9.63
C THR A 343 -2.67 -4.38 9.25
N ASP A 344 -3.98 -4.20 9.26
CA ASP A 344 -4.91 -5.25 8.85
C ASP A 344 -4.73 -5.66 7.38
N MET A 345 -4.58 -4.68 6.47
CA MET A 345 -4.32 -4.96 5.06
C MET A 345 -2.96 -5.63 4.85
N GLY A 346 -1.93 -5.12 5.54
CA GLY A 346 -0.59 -5.71 5.47
C GLY A 346 -0.52 -7.12 5.99
N MET A 347 -1.21 -7.43 7.09
CA MET A 347 -1.33 -8.79 7.62
C MET A 347 -1.95 -9.76 6.61
N ILE A 348 -3.07 -9.39 6.01
CA ILE A 348 -3.74 -10.25 5.01
C ILE A 348 -2.84 -10.42 3.78
N MET A 349 -2.27 -9.34 3.26
CA MET A 349 -1.40 -9.44 2.09
C MET A 349 -0.10 -10.18 2.36
N ALA A 350 0.48 -10.07 3.56
CA ALA A 350 1.69 -10.82 3.92
C ALA A 350 1.48 -12.34 3.86
N LEU A 351 0.30 -12.82 4.25
CA LEU A 351 0.00 -14.25 4.26
C LEU A 351 -0.60 -14.76 2.96
N PHE A 352 -1.54 -14.02 2.37
CA PHE A 352 -2.31 -14.47 1.20
C PHE A 352 -1.76 -13.95 -0.13
N GLY A 353 -0.76 -13.05 -0.10
CA GLY A 353 -0.27 -12.38 -1.30
C GLY A 353 -1.24 -11.31 -1.83
N PRO A 354 -1.01 -10.81 -3.06
CA PRO A 354 -1.91 -9.87 -3.72
C PRO A 354 -3.30 -10.50 -3.97
N PRO A 355 -4.40 -9.72 -3.76
CA PRO A 355 -5.75 -10.21 -4.04
C PRO A 355 -5.99 -10.42 -5.54
N THR A 356 -6.93 -11.32 -5.89
CA THR A 356 -7.33 -11.58 -7.28
C THR A 356 -8.32 -10.52 -7.79
N VAL A 357 -9.22 -10.07 -6.91
CA VAL A 357 -10.18 -9.00 -7.22
C VAL A 357 -10.21 -8.02 -6.05
N VAL A 358 -10.21 -6.74 -6.38
CA VAL A 358 -10.40 -5.64 -5.43
C VAL A 358 -11.53 -4.76 -5.93
N THR A 359 -12.51 -4.54 -5.07
CA THR A 359 -13.56 -3.53 -5.31
C THR A 359 -13.54 -2.53 -4.15
N ARG A 360 -13.79 -1.26 -4.47
CA ARG A 360 -13.72 -0.15 -3.51
C ARG A 360 -15.00 0.65 -3.55
N THR A 361 -15.46 1.03 -2.38
CA THR A 361 -16.53 2.02 -2.17
C THR A 361 -15.99 3.16 -1.31
N LEU A 362 -16.86 4.12 -0.96
CA LEU A 362 -16.48 5.22 -0.08
C LEU A 362 -15.99 4.74 1.30
N ASP A 363 -16.65 3.71 1.85
CA ASP A 363 -16.49 3.30 3.25
C ASP A 363 -15.74 1.98 3.40
N GLU A 364 -15.53 1.24 2.32
CA GLU A 364 -14.90 -0.08 2.43
C GLU A 364 -14.16 -0.50 1.17
N GLU A 365 -13.22 -1.39 1.37
CA GLU A 365 -12.52 -2.11 0.31
C GLU A 365 -12.68 -3.61 0.52
N ARG A 366 -12.97 -4.35 -0.54
CA ARG A 366 -13.17 -5.80 -0.54
C ARG A 366 -12.10 -6.48 -1.35
N TRP A 367 -11.39 -7.41 -0.72
CA TRP A 367 -10.38 -8.24 -1.36
C TRP A 367 -10.88 -9.67 -1.50
N ILE A 368 -10.89 -10.14 -2.72
CA ILE A 368 -11.32 -11.50 -3.05
C ILE A 368 -10.10 -12.30 -3.47
N TYR A 369 -9.93 -13.44 -2.83
CA TYR A 369 -8.93 -14.44 -3.16
C TYR A 369 -9.61 -15.67 -3.71
N GLN A 370 -9.11 -16.19 -4.83
CA GLN A 370 -9.57 -17.43 -5.40
C GLN A 370 -8.57 -18.54 -5.08
N GLN A 371 -9.02 -19.56 -4.38
CA GLN A 371 -8.21 -20.73 -4.05
C GLN A 371 -8.16 -21.73 -5.21
N ALA A 372 -7.13 -22.61 -5.21
CA ALA A 372 -6.96 -23.65 -6.22
C ALA A 372 -8.14 -24.63 -6.30
N ASN A 373 -8.88 -24.82 -5.21
CA ASN A 373 -10.09 -25.65 -5.15
C ASN A 373 -11.35 -24.95 -5.69
N GLY A 374 -11.24 -23.70 -6.20
CA GLY A 374 -12.35 -22.89 -6.70
C GLY A 374 -13.09 -22.11 -5.61
N GLN A 375 -12.77 -22.29 -4.35
CA GLN A 375 -13.37 -21.53 -3.25
C GLN A 375 -12.91 -20.07 -3.29
N ARG A 376 -13.85 -19.14 -3.00
CA ARG A 376 -13.58 -17.71 -2.89
C ARG A 376 -13.62 -17.28 -1.43
N ILE A 377 -12.65 -16.46 -1.07
CA ILE A 377 -12.56 -15.82 0.24
C ILE A 377 -12.64 -14.32 0.02
N THR A 378 -13.47 -13.64 0.81
CA THR A 378 -13.61 -12.19 0.75
C THR A 378 -13.23 -11.59 2.10
N PHE A 379 -12.18 -10.77 2.13
CA PHE A 379 -11.86 -9.91 3.27
C PHE A 379 -12.44 -8.53 3.02
N VAL A 380 -13.15 -7.99 4.01
CA VAL A 380 -13.77 -6.67 3.94
C VAL A 380 -13.07 -5.75 4.93
N PHE A 381 -12.54 -4.66 4.40
CA PHE A 381 -11.84 -3.64 5.18
C PHE A 381 -12.68 -2.37 5.22
N ALA A 382 -13.09 -1.97 6.43
CA ALA A 382 -13.77 -0.70 6.64
C ALA A 382 -12.77 0.44 6.74
N LYS A 383 -13.04 1.55 6.06
CA LYS A 383 -12.22 2.75 6.17
C LYS A 383 -12.39 3.39 7.53
N ILE A 384 -11.29 3.76 8.17
CA ILE A 384 -11.28 4.35 9.51
C ILE A 384 -10.60 5.72 9.44
N LYS A 385 -11.25 6.73 9.98
CA LYS A 385 -10.72 8.08 10.08
C LYS A 385 -9.48 8.12 10.99
N ASN A 386 -8.38 8.70 10.50
CA ASN A 386 -7.11 8.75 11.21
C ASN A 386 -6.41 10.10 10.95
N ILE A 387 -5.80 10.71 11.96
CA ILE A 387 -5.12 12.00 11.83
C ILE A 387 -3.76 11.91 11.13
N PHE A 388 -3.12 10.75 11.19
CA PHE A 388 -1.80 10.54 10.61
C PHE A 388 -1.87 10.13 9.13
N THR A 389 -3.00 9.54 8.71
CA THR A 389 -3.13 8.96 7.37
C THR A 389 -4.56 8.95 6.86
N ARG A 390 -4.70 9.02 5.54
CA ARG A 390 -5.96 8.82 4.83
C ARG A 390 -6.21 7.35 4.40
N GLN A 391 -5.23 6.46 4.60
CA GLN A 391 -5.27 5.07 4.13
C GLN A 391 -5.40 4.07 5.28
N HIS A 392 -6.12 4.44 6.35
CA HIS A 392 -6.35 3.51 7.44
C HIS A 392 -7.63 2.70 7.23
N TYR A 393 -7.44 1.37 7.20
CA TYR A 393 -8.52 0.41 7.03
C TYR A 393 -8.47 -0.66 8.11
N ALA A 394 -9.62 -1.02 8.66
CA ALA A 394 -9.77 -2.08 9.66
C ALA A 394 -10.53 -3.26 9.09
N LEU A 395 -10.00 -4.46 9.26
CA LEU A 395 -10.63 -5.70 8.81
C LEU A 395 -11.90 -6.02 9.61
N ARG A 396 -12.98 -6.34 8.93
CA ARG A 396 -14.16 -6.94 9.53
C ARG A 396 -13.87 -8.39 9.88
N ARG A 397 -13.51 -8.64 11.13
CA ARG A 397 -13.12 -9.96 11.61
C ARG A 397 -14.32 -10.88 11.72
N GLN A 398 -14.14 -12.15 11.31
CA GLN A 398 -15.17 -13.17 11.34
C GLN A 398 -14.57 -14.54 11.65
N SER A 399 -15.28 -15.37 12.42
CA SER A 399 -14.81 -16.72 12.76
C SER A 399 -14.64 -17.64 11.54
N VAL A 400 -15.36 -17.37 10.44
CA VAL A 400 -15.27 -18.13 9.20
C VAL A 400 -13.87 -18.13 8.58
N TYR A 401 -13.03 -17.16 8.92
CA TYR A 401 -11.65 -17.11 8.43
C TYR A 401 -10.68 -18.07 9.12
N ASN A 402 -11.13 -18.78 10.17
CA ASN A 402 -10.23 -19.62 10.99
C ASN A 402 -9.50 -20.69 10.17
N ASP A 403 -10.24 -21.55 9.48
CA ASP A 403 -9.66 -22.70 8.80
C ASP A 403 -8.76 -22.28 7.65
N ILE A 404 -9.21 -21.30 6.89
CA ILE A 404 -8.45 -20.72 5.77
C ILE A 404 -7.13 -20.09 6.24
N TRP A 405 -7.17 -19.39 7.38
CA TRP A 405 -5.98 -18.81 7.98
C TRP A 405 -4.99 -19.88 8.40
N LEU A 406 -5.46 -20.92 9.08
CA LEU A 406 -4.60 -22.01 9.55
C LEU A 406 -3.99 -22.79 8.38
N ASP A 407 -4.75 -23.05 7.33
CA ASP A 407 -4.24 -23.67 6.11
C ASP A 407 -3.14 -22.82 5.46
N GLN A 408 -3.33 -21.51 5.39
CA GLN A 408 -2.34 -20.59 4.82
C GLN A 408 -1.06 -20.53 5.68
N VAL A 409 -1.21 -20.50 7.00
CA VAL A 409 -0.06 -20.59 7.95
C VAL A 409 0.71 -21.89 7.76
N ASP A 410 0.01 -23.02 7.60
CA ASP A 410 0.63 -24.32 7.38
C ASP A 410 1.42 -24.37 6.05
N LEU A 411 0.87 -23.78 4.98
CA LEU A 411 1.59 -23.65 3.70
C LEU A 411 2.88 -22.83 3.84
N TRP A 412 2.84 -21.71 4.59
CA TRP A 412 4.02 -20.91 4.88
C TRP A 412 5.07 -21.71 5.66
N ARG A 413 4.65 -22.39 6.71
CA ARG A 413 5.54 -23.21 7.55
C ARG A 413 6.18 -24.35 6.76
N LYS A 414 5.51 -24.89 5.78
CA LYS A 414 6.05 -25.92 4.86
C LYS A 414 6.92 -25.35 3.73
N GLY A 415 7.06 -24.04 3.62
CA GLY A 415 7.81 -23.41 2.54
C GLY A 415 7.20 -23.63 1.14
N LEU A 416 5.87 -23.68 1.06
CA LEU A 416 5.13 -23.95 -0.19
C LEU A 416 4.53 -22.67 -0.81
N ILE A 417 4.78 -21.50 -0.22
CA ILE A 417 4.31 -20.21 -0.73
C ILE A 417 5.43 -19.51 -1.49
N GLU A 418 5.10 -18.97 -2.65
CA GLU A 418 5.95 -18.08 -3.44
C GLU A 418 5.35 -16.69 -3.47
N TRP A 419 6.24 -15.67 -3.32
CA TRP A 419 5.91 -14.23 -3.43
C TRP A 419 6.49 -13.63 -4.70
#